data_a562622a598c082e1ec413e787668627
#
_entry.id   a562622a598c082e1ec413e787668627
#
_cell.length_a   1.000
_cell.length_b   1.000
_cell.length_c   1.000
_cell.angle_alpha   90.00
_cell.angle_beta   90.00
_cell.angle_gamma   90.00
#
_symmetry.space_group_name_H-M   'P 1'
#
loop_
_entity.id
_entity.type
_entity.pdbx_description
1 polymer ?
#
loop_
_entity_poly.entity_id
_entity_poly.type
_entity_poly.pdbx_seq_one_letter_code
_entity_poly.pdbx_strand_id
1 'polypeptide(L)'
;GHQLVNAALGGHNMLNFPRKHAVEHSEGIQHEIVAEEGSILNRLYGPKLLVNSFHRDCADAVGPDVKVTARSLDGIIEAIEHKTLPVFSVQFHPERMRGDAPNPAFGPDGTELFKYFVDLC
;
A
#
# COMPACT_ATOMS: atom_id res chain seq x y z
N GLY A 1 8.15 0.27 -6.69
CA GLY A 1 8.97 0.09 -5.50
C GLY A 1 8.49 -0.96 -4.52
N HIS A 2 7.17 -1.12 -4.32
CA HIS A 2 6.62 -2.05 -3.32
C HIS A 2 7.07 -3.50 -3.55
N GLN A 3 6.96 -4.01 -4.79
CA GLN A 3 7.39 -5.37 -5.10
C GLN A 3 8.91 -5.54 -4.92
N LEU A 4 9.69 -4.51 -5.25
CA LEU A 4 11.14 -4.55 -5.06
C LEU A 4 11.51 -4.60 -3.58
N VAL A 5 10.88 -3.80 -2.75
CA VAL A 5 11.08 -3.82 -1.29
C VAL A 5 10.71 -5.19 -0.72
N ASN A 6 9.57 -5.74 -1.12
CA ASN A 6 9.14 -7.07 -0.67
C ASN A 6 10.17 -8.14 -1.04
N ALA A 7 10.66 -8.15 -2.29
CA ALA A 7 11.67 -9.11 -2.73
C ALA A 7 12.99 -8.94 -1.97
N ALA A 8 13.44 -7.70 -1.77
CA ALA A 8 14.68 -7.41 -1.04
C ALA A 8 14.63 -7.88 0.41
N LEU A 9 13.46 -7.91 1.01
CA LEU A 9 13.24 -8.35 2.40
C LEU A 9 12.89 -9.84 2.50
N GLY A 10 13.03 -10.60 1.42
CA GLY A 10 12.84 -12.06 1.41
C GLY A 10 11.41 -12.52 1.12
N GLY A 11 10.57 -11.64 0.65
CA GLY A 11 9.20 -11.97 0.25
C GLY A 11 9.11 -12.50 -1.18
N HIS A 12 7.91 -12.88 -1.59
CA HIS A 12 7.59 -13.37 -2.92
C HIS A 12 6.51 -12.51 -3.56
N ASN A 13 6.62 -12.25 -4.86
CA ASN A 13 5.66 -11.49 -5.64
C ASN A 13 4.98 -12.37 -6.68
N MET A 14 3.69 -12.19 -6.85
CA MET A 14 2.90 -12.81 -7.92
C MET A 14 2.83 -11.84 -9.10
N LEU A 15 3.28 -12.29 -10.26
CA LEU A 15 3.20 -11.52 -11.50
C LEU A 15 1.84 -11.74 -12.15
N ASN A 16 1.24 -10.67 -12.66
CA ASN A 16 -0.04 -10.71 -13.35
C ASN A 16 -1.09 -11.50 -12.56
N PHE A 17 -1.33 -11.11 -11.30
CA PHE A 17 -2.28 -11.83 -10.45
C PHE A 17 -3.67 -11.95 -11.11
N PRO A 18 -4.39 -13.06 -10.86
CA PRO A 18 -5.63 -13.35 -11.60
C PRO A 18 -6.67 -12.23 -11.50
N ARG A 19 -7.27 -11.88 -12.63
CA ARG A 19 -8.35 -10.87 -12.70
C ARG A 19 -9.67 -11.33 -12.04
N LYS A 20 -9.65 -12.43 -11.33
CA LYS A 20 -10.81 -13.00 -10.63
C LYS A 20 -11.05 -12.42 -9.26
N HIS A 21 -10.32 -11.38 -8.89
CA HIS A 21 -10.54 -10.70 -7.62
C HIS A 21 -11.79 -9.83 -7.69
N ALA A 22 -12.50 -9.76 -6.55
CA ALA A 22 -13.72 -8.95 -6.43
C ALA A 22 -13.44 -7.45 -6.56
N VAL A 23 -12.18 -7.04 -6.42
CA VAL A 23 -11.73 -5.65 -6.48
C VAL A 23 -10.79 -5.48 -7.67
N GLU A 24 -11.00 -4.46 -8.46
CA GLU A 24 -10.11 -4.11 -9.56
C GLU A 24 -8.87 -3.40 -9.02
N HIS A 25 -7.68 -3.80 -9.52
CA HIS A 25 -6.39 -3.26 -9.06
C HIS A 25 -5.60 -2.55 -10.15
N SER A 26 -6.22 -2.14 -11.25
CA SER A 26 -5.53 -1.51 -12.37
C SER A 26 -6.23 -0.23 -12.83
N GLU A 27 -5.54 0.52 -13.69
CA GLU A 27 -6.08 1.68 -14.41
C GLU A 27 -6.56 2.84 -13.51
N GLY A 28 -6.00 2.97 -12.30
CA GLY A 28 -6.33 4.05 -11.40
C GLY A 28 -7.66 3.91 -10.68
N ILE A 29 -8.27 2.74 -10.75
CA ILE A 29 -9.53 2.47 -10.05
C ILE A 29 -9.29 2.56 -8.54
N GLN A 30 -10.21 3.22 -7.85
CA GLN A 30 -10.15 3.33 -6.40
C GLN A 30 -10.76 2.12 -5.74
N HIS A 31 -10.15 1.68 -4.65
CA HIS A 31 -10.70 0.66 -3.78
C HIS A 31 -10.33 0.92 -2.32
N GLU A 32 -11.10 0.34 -1.42
CA GLU A 32 -10.87 0.45 0.01
C GLU A 32 -9.82 -0.56 0.46
N ILE A 33 -8.95 -0.14 1.37
CA ILE A 33 -8.05 -1.02 2.09
C ILE A 33 -8.29 -0.89 3.60
N VAL A 34 -7.94 -1.94 4.33
CA VAL A 34 -8.01 -1.98 5.78
C VAL A 34 -6.59 -1.97 6.33
N ALA A 35 -6.29 -0.96 7.15
CA ALA A 35 -5.00 -0.81 7.80
C ALA A 35 -5.06 -1.37 9.22
N GLU A 36 -4.08 -2.20 9.55
CA GLU A 36 -3.98 -2.85 10.86
C GLU A 36 -3.73 -1.82 11.96
N GLU A 37 -4.34 -2.00 13.13
CA GLU A 37 -4.17 -1.13 14.28
C GLU A 37 -2.69 -1.01 14.66
N GLY A 38 -2.23 0.21 14.93
CA GLY A 38 -0.84 0.50 15.26
C GLY A 38 0.10 0.62 14.06
N SER A 39 -0.37 0.32 12.85
CA SER A 39 0.42 0.52 11.63
C SER A 39 0.57 2.00 11.27
N ILE A 40 1.54 2.30 10.41
CA ILE A 40 1.76 3.67 9.92
C ILE A 40 0.49 4.21 9.26
N LEU A 41 -0.11 3.44 8.36
CA LEU A 41 -1.32 3.88 7.67
C LEU A 41 -2.50 4.08 8.62
N ASN A 42 -2.64 3.20 9.60
CA ASN A 42 -3.72 3.34 10.60
C ASN A 42 -3.55 4.62 11.42
N ARG A 43 -2.34 4.93 11.84
CA ARG A 43 -2.05 6.16 12.61
C ARG A 43 -2.26 7.43 11.81
N LEU A 44 -1.97 7.41 10.51
CA LEU A 44 -2.11 8.58 9.64
C LEU A 44 -3.53 8.77 9.11
N TYR A 45 -4.22 7.68 8.77
CA TYR A 45 -5.47 7.74 8.02
C TYR A 45 -6.63 6.99 8.68
N GLY A 46 -6.40 6.27 9.79
CA GLY A 46 -7.41 5.45 10.43
C GLY A 46 -7.48 4.02 9.86
N PRO A 47 -8.46 3.22 10.32
CA PRO A 47 -8.52 1.79 10.01
C PRO A 47 -8.86 1.46 8.55
N LYS A 48 -9.47 2.38 7.84
CA LYS A 48 -9.87 2.20 6.44
C LYS A 48 -9.52 3.43 5.64
N LEU A 49 -9.03 3.21 4.42
CA LEU A 49 -8.80 4.31 3.50
C LEU A 49 -9.05 3.88 2.06
N LEU A 50 -9.49 4.84 1.26
CA LEU A 50 -9.68 4.67 -0.17
C LEU A 50 -8.37 5.00 -0.87
N VAL A 51 -7.88 4.09 -1.71
CA VAL A 51 -6.61 4.26 -2.42
C VAL A 51 -6.79 4.03 -3.92
N ASN A 52 -5.84 4.53 -4.70
CA ASN A 52 -5.78 4.25 -6.12
C ASN A 52 -5.13 2.89 -6.38
N SER A 53 -5.27 2.39 -7.60
CA SER A 53 -4.69 1.12 -8.00
C SER A 53 -4.15 1.20 -9.42
N PHE A 54 -2.84 0.96 -9.57
CA PHE A 54 -2.12 1.02 -10.84
C PHE A 54 -1.15 -0.15 -10.99
N HIS A 55 -1.51 -1.32 -10.46
CA HIS A 55 -0.59 -2.45 -10.47
C HIS A 55 -1.19 -3.69 -11.11
N ARG A 56 -0.34 -4.52 -11.68
CA ARG A 56 -0.67 -5.83 -12.24
C ARG A 56 -0.09 -6.97 -11.43
N ASP A 57 0.90 -6.65 -10.62
CA ASP A 57 1.62 -7.59 -9.77
C ASP A 57 1.30 -7.25 -8.32
N CYS A 58 1.44 -8.23 -7.44
CA CYS A 58 1.25 -7.99 -6.01
C CYS A 58 2.23 -8.82 -5.19
N ALA A 59 2.48 -8.39 -3.96
CA ALA A 59 3.16 -9.23 -2.98
C ALA A 59 2.19 -10.34 -2.55
N ASP A 60 2.62 -11.59 -2.57
CA ASP A 60 1.80 -12.72 -2.11
C ASP A 60 2.37 -13.39 -0.85
N ALA A 61 3.62 -13.12 -0.52
CA ALA A 61 4.23 -13.54 0.74
C ALA A 61 5.29 -12.53 1.16
N VAL A 62 5.46 -12.35 2.47
CA VAL A 62 6.46 -11.43 3.05
C VAL A 62 7.59 -12.21 3.72
N GLY A 63 8.74 -11.56 3.88
CA GLY A 63 9.89 -12.13 4.59
C GLY A 63 9.66 -12.25 6.10
N PRO A 64 10.59 -12.92 6.82
CA PRO A 64 10.41 -13.28 8.23
C PRO A 64 10.36 -12.07 9.18
N ASP A 65 11.01 -10.95 8.82
CA ASP A 65 11.05 -9.73 9.65
C ASP A 65 10.10 -8.65 9.14
N VAL A 66 9.15 -9.02 8.31
CA VAL A 66 8.18 -8.11 7.69
C VAL A 66 6.78 -8.51 8.09
N LYS A 67 5.94 -7.53 8.36
CA LYS A 67 4.51 -7.76 8.60
C LYS A 67 3.67 -7.07 7.53
N VAL A 68 2.56 -7.69 7.17
CA VAL A 68 1.53 -7.09 6.35
C VAL A 68 0.72 -6.15 7.23
N THR A 69 0.60 -4.90 6.83
CA THR A 69 -0.07 -3.88 7.63
C THR A 69 -1.34 -3.33 6.98
N ALA A 70 -1.57 -3.62 5.72
CA ALA A 70 -2.84 -3.31 5.08
C ALA A 70 -3.15 -4.31 3.96
N ARG A 71 -4.45 -4.59 3.79
CA ARG A 71 -4.96 -5.45 2.71
C ARG A 71 -6.20 -4.82 2.11
N SER A 72 -6.41 -5.07 0.82
CA SER A 72 -7.68 -4.78 0.17
C SER A 72 -8.76 -5.76 0.66
N LEU A 73 -10.02 -5.47 0.34
CA LEU A 73 -11.14 -6.31 0.78
C LEU A 73 -11.07 -7.73 0.19
N ASP A 74 -10.40 -7.92 -0.93
CA ASP A 74 -10.17 -9.22 -1.55
C ASP A 74 -8.86 -9.90 -1.08
N GLY A 75 -8.20 -9.35 -0.08
CA GLY A 75 -7.04 -9.95 0.59
C GLY A 75 -5.69 -9.64 -0.03
N ILE A 76 -5.60 -8.80 -1.04
CA ILE A 76 -4.34 -8.40 -1.65
C ILE A 76 -3.54 -7.53 -0.68
N ILE A 77 -2.24 -7.83 -0.54
CA ILE A 77 -1.33 -7.05 0.31
C ILE A 77 -1.14 -5.66 -0.29
N GLU A 78 -1.46 -4.64 0.48
CA GLU A 78 -1.39 -3.24 0.05
C GLU A 78 -0.33 -2.43 0.80
N ALA A 79 0.13 -2.89 1.94
CA ALA A 79 1.22 -2.27 2.70
C ALA A 79 1.97 -3.29 3.55
N ILE A 80 3.25 -3.05 3.67
CA ILE A 80 4.15 -3.85 4.54
C ILE A 80 5.04 -2.92 5.35
N GLU A 81 5.44 -3.38 6.53
CA GLU A 81 6.39 -2.70 7.40
C GLU A 81 7.40 -3.71 7.94
N HIS A 82 8.67 -3.29 8.02
CA HIS A 82 9.68 -4.08 8.73
C HIS A 82 9.40 -4.00 10.24
N LYS A 83 9.60 -5.10 10.96
CA LYS A 83 9.28 -5.18 12.40
C LYS A 83 10.13 -4.27 13.27
N THR A 84 11.35 -3.96 12.86
CA THR A 84 12.31 -3.20 13.66
C THR A 84 12.95 -2.02 12.92
N LEU A 85 13.19 -2.14 11.62
CA LEU A 85 13.82 -1.10 10.82
C LEU A 85 12.79 -0.09 10.30
N PRO A 86 13.17 1.17 10.05
CA PRO A 86 12.27 2.19 9.49
C PRO A 86 12.06 1.97 7.98
N VAL A 87 11.61 0.79 7.62
CA VAL A 87 11.32 0.40 6.23
C VAL A 87 9.85 0.05 6.11
N PHE A 88 9.18 0.72 5.20
CA PHE A 88 7.79 0.43 4.88
C PHE A 88 7.54 0.67 3.39
N SER A 89 6.54 0.03 2.86
CA SER A 89 6.12 0.27 1.48
C SER A 89 4.62 0.09 1.30
N VAL A 90 4.09 0.74 0.28
CA VAL A 90 2.67 0.68 -0.08
C VAL A 90 2.53 0.30 -1.55
N GLN A 91 1.47 -0.42 -1.87
CA GLN A 91 1.18 -0.86 -3.23
C GLN A 91 0.57 0.25 -4.07
N PHE A 92 -0.23 1.10 -3.46
CA PHE A 92 -0.87 2.23 -4.14
C PHE A 92 0.14 3.37 -4.41
N HIS A 93 -0.30 4.39 -5.12
CA HIS A 93 0.52 5.54 -5.52
C HIS A 93 0.12 6.80 -4.74
N PRO A 94 0.66 7.01 -3.53
CA PRO A 94 0.31 8.16 -2.71
C PRO A 94 0.71 9.50 -3.36
N GLU A 95 1.70 9.52 -4.24
CA GLU A 95 2.09 10.71 -5.00
C GLU A 95 0.97 11.21 -5.93
N ARG A 96 -0.01 10.37 -6.23
CA ARG A 96 -1.19 10.71 -7.02
C ARG A 96 -2.41 11.06 -6.16
N MET A 97 -2.29 10.94 -4.85
CA MET A 97 -3.35 11.22 -3.87
C MET A 97 -3.14 12.61 -3.24
N ARG A 98 -3.05 13.64 -4.08
CA ARG A 98 -2.82 15.02 -3.65
C ARG A 98 -4.02 15.88 -3.99
N GLY A 99 -4.33 16.81 -3.10
CA GLY A 99 -5.46 17.72 -3.30
C GLY A 99 -5.34 18.63 -4.53
N ASP A 100 -4.11 18.85 -5.01
CA ASP A 100 -3.81 19.62 -6.22
C ASP A 100 -3.57 18.74 -7.46
N ALA A 101 -3.74 17.43 -7.33
CA ALA A 101 -3.60 16.51 -8.45
C ALA A 101 -4.73 16.69 -9.47
N PRO A 102 -4.52 16.35 -10.75
CA PRO A 102 -5.54 16.48 -11.78
C PRO A 102 -6.85 15.74 -11.48
N ASN A 103 -6.79 14.72 -10.64
CA ASN A 103 -7.95 13.99 -10.17
C ASN A 103 -7.90 13.86 -8.65
N PRO A 104 -8.43 14.81 -7.88
CA PRO A 104 -8.39 14.79 -6.42
C PRO A 104 -9.25 13.67 -5.79
N ALA A 105 -10.03 12.94 -6.58
CA ALA A 105 -10.87 11.85 -6.11
C ALA A 105 -10.09 10.55 -5.82
N PHE A 106 -8.76 10.57 -5.85
CA PHE A 106 -7.93 9.37 -5.59
C PHE A 106 -7.72 9.07 -4.11
N GLY A 107 -8.66 9.38 -3.26
CA GLY A 107 -8.61 9.06 -1.85
C GLY A 107 -8.07 10.20 -0.97
N PRO A 108 -7.67 9.92 0.28
CA PRO A 108 -7.14 10.93 1.19
C PRO A 108 -5.81 11.50 0.70
N ASP A 109 -5.38 12.61 1.30
CA ASP A 109 -4.15 13.30 0.91
C ASP A 109 -2.92 12.44 1.24
N GLY A 110 -2.22 11.99 0.21
CA GLY A 110 -0.99 11.20 0.34
C GLY A 110 0.20 11.96 0.92
N THR A 111 0.11 13.29 1.01
CA THR A 111 1.18 14.13 1.57
C THR A 111 1.55 13.73 2.99
N GLU A 112 0.59 13.29 3.79
CA GLU A 112 0.84 12.86 5.19
C GLU A 112 1.81 11.69 5.25
N LEU A 113 1.74 10.76 4.31
CA LEU A 113 2.66 9.62 4.24
C LEU A 113 4.08 10.07 3.91
N PHE A 114 4.24 11.03 3.00
CA PHE A 114 5.55 11.58 2.67
C PHE A 114 6.14 12.38 3.82
N LYS A 115 5.34 13.16 4.54
CA LYS A 115 5.78 13.87 5.74
C LYS A 115 6.29 12.88 6.80
N TYR A 116 5.55 11.81 7.01
CA TYR A 116 5.97 10.77 7.94
C TYR A 116 7.34 10.20 7.56
N PHE A 117 7.54 9.89 6.28
CA PHE A 117 8.81 9.37 5.78
C PHE A 117 9.97 10.37 6.00
N VAL A 118 9.74 11.63 5.68
CA VAL A 118 10.76 12.68 5.87
C VAL A 118 11.13 12.81 7.35
N ASP A 119 10.17 12.75 8.25
CA ASP A 119 10.40 12.86 9.68
C ASP A 119 11.17 11.66 10.27
N LEU A 120 11.19 10.52 9.58
CA LEU A 120 12.02 9.37 9.94
C LEU A 120 13.50 9.58 9.59
N CYS A 121 13.79 10.43 8.64
CA CYS A 121 15.15 10.76 8.25
C CYS A 121 15.68 11.90 9.14
#